data_f32eb1c29d92931fde935fa0b9564369
#
_entry.id   f32eb1c29d92931fde935fa0b9564369
#
_cell.length_a   1.000
_cell.length_b   1.000
_cell.length_c   1.000
_cell.angle_alpha   90.00
_cell.angle_beta   90.00
_cell.angle_gamma   90.00
#
_symmetry.space_group_name_H-M   'P 1'
#
loop_
_entity.id
_entity.type
_entity.pdbx_description
1 polymer ?
#
loop_
_entity_poly.entity_id
_entity_poly.type
_entity_poly.pdbx_seq_one_letter_code
_entity_poly.pdbx_strand_id
1 'polypeptide(L)'
;MSFPTTRLRRLRRNEVLRSFVQETRLSPKNFIYPLFVCPGSGVKREITSIPGNFHFSVDRIGEECKEVADLGIPAILLFGIPEGKDEQGSGAYGDNCIVAQAVRAIRKAVGNKLLIACDVCLCEYTSHGHCGVIKDGEVDNDSTLELLARAAVSYARAGADIVAPSDMMDGRVRAIREALDNQSLTQVAILAYSAKYASVFYGPFREAADSAPQFGDRRSYQMDPANQREALREIALDIEEGADMVMVKPALPYLDVIYRAHQEFNCPLAAYQVSGEYSMIVAAS
;
A
#
# COMPACT_ATOMS: atom_id res chain seq x y z
N MET A 1 16.72 8.38 42.95
CA MET A 1 17.72 9.48 42.98
C MET A 1 17.48 10.40 41.81
N SER A 2 17.59 11.72 42.01
CA SER A 2 17.33 12.73 40.99
C SER A 2 18.60 13.57 40.76
N PHE A 3 18.46 14.78 40.15
CA PHE A 3 19.57 15.73 40.06
C PHE A 3 20.19 16.02 41.45
N PRO A 4 21.53 16.16 41.57
CA PRO A 4 22.55 16.23 40.51
C PRO A 4 23.09 14.86 40.02
N THR A 5 22.73 13.75 40.64
CA THR A 5 23.26 12.43 40.33
C THR A 5 22.77 11.93 38.97
N THR A 6 21.46 12.06 38.69
CA THR A 6 20.86 11.72 37.41
C THR A 6 20.92 12.92 36.47
N ARG A 7 21.60 12.72 35.34
CA ARG A 7 21.79 13.75 34.29
C ARG A 7 21.62 13.14 32.92
N LEU A 8 20.43 13.19 32.36
CA LEU A 8 20.12 12.61 31.04
C LEU A 8 20.92 13.24 29.89
N ARG A 9 21.38 14.51 30.04
CA ARG A 9 22.24 15.17 29.04
C ARG A 9 23.59 14.46 28.82
N ARG A 10 24.03 13.61 29.73
CA ARG A 10 25.28 12.84 29.55
C ARG A 10 25.25 11.99 28.26
N LEU A 11 24.12 11.35 27.97
CA LEU A 11 23.95 10.48 26.81
C LEU A 11 23.66 11.27 25.51
N ARG A 12 23.41 12.58 25.61
CA ARG A 12 23.19 13.47 24.45
C ARG A 12 24.38 14.31 24.06
N ARG A 13 25.50 14.20 24.77
CA ARG A 13 26.66 15.10 24.72
C ARG A 13 27.30 15.21 23.34
N ASN A 14 27.40 14.13 22.60
CA ASN A 14 27.95 14.08 21.24
C ASN A 14 27.21 13.07 20.38
N GLU A 15 27.49 13.13 19.08
CA GLU A 15 26.85 12.28 18.08
C GLU A 15 27.08 10.78 18.32
N VAL A 16 28.31 10.40 18.67
CA VAL A 16 28.67 9.00 18.90
C VAL A 16 27.87 8.41 20.07
N LEU A 17 27.74 9.15 21.18
CA LEU A 17 26.90 8.73 22.30
C LEU A 17 25.42 8.64 21.92
N ARG A 18 24.90 9.62 21.19
CA ARG A 18 23.50 9.59 20.73
C ARG A 18 23.25 8.37 19.83
N SER A 19 24.11 8.12 18.86
CA SER A 19 24.03 6.95 17.97
C SER A 19 24.14 5.63 18.74
N PHE A 20 25.02 5.57 19.78
CA PHE A 20 25.21 4.37 20.57
C PHE A 20 23.98 3.96 21.39
N VAL A 21 23.22 4.93 21.91
CA VAL A 21 22.04 4.69 22.74
C VAL A 21 20.73 4.82 21.98
N GLN A 22 20.78 4.92 20.66
CA GLN A 22 19.60 5.02 19.80
C GLN A 22 18.76 3.73 19.88
N GLU A 23 17.49 3.87 20.29
CA GLU A 23 16.56 2.75 20.45
C GLU A 23 15.94 2.33 19.10
N THR A 24 15.63 3.30 18.23
CA THR A 24 15.04 3.05 16.90
C THR A 24 16.05 3.36 15.82
N ARG A 25 16.25 2.41 14.92
CA ARG A 25 17.16 2.54 13.76
C ARG A 25 16.40 2.24 12.49
N LEU A 26 16.43 3.19 11.56
CA LEU A 26 15.93 3.00 10.21
C LEU A 26 17.06 2.59 9.28
N SER A 27 16.76 1.69 8.37
CA SER A 27 17.65 1.30 7.27
C SER A 27 16.83 1.15 5.98
N PRO A 28 17.45 1.13 4.80
CA PRO A 28 16.73 0.84 3.56
C PRO A 28 15.87 -0.42 3.62
N LYS A 29 16.29 -1.43 4.41
CA LYS A 29 15.57 -2.69 4.59
C LYS A 29 14.21 -2.57 5.29
N ASN A 30 13.89 -1.41 5.85
CA ASN A 30 12.61 -1.16 6.50
C ASN A 30 11.58 -0.52 5.55
N PHE A 31 11.93 -0.26 4.29
CA PHE A 31 11.07 0.46 3.36
C PHE A 31 10.45 -0.43 2.29
N ILE A 32 9.22 -0.08 1.91
CA ILE A 32 8.53 -0.54 0.71
C ILE A 32 8.37 0.68 -0.18
N TYR A 33 8.87 0.63 -1.42
CA TYR A 33 8.88 1.76 -2.33
C TYR A 33 7.67 1.72 -3.28
N PRO A 34 6.77 2.74 -3.27
CA PRO A 34 5.61 2.77 -4.15
C PRO A 34 6.00 3.13 -5.59
N LEU A 35 5.43 2.42 -6.56
CA LEU A 35 5.64 2.63 -7.98
C LEU A 35 4.33 2.62 -8.76
N PHE A 36 4.26 3.41 -9.81
CA PHE A 36 3.09 3.53 -10.67
C PHE A 36 3.41 3.03 -12.08
N VAL A 37 2.67 2.04 -12.55
CA VAL A 37 2.77 1.54 -13.93
C VAL A 37 1.62 2.03 -14.78
N CYS A 38 1.91 2.53 -15.98
CA CYS A 38 0.94 3.07 -16.91
C CYS A 38 1.11 2.47 -18.32
N PRO A 39 0.11 2.59 -19.20
CA PRO A 39 0.20 2.22 -20.60
C PRO A 39 1.24 3.05 -21.36
N GLY A 40 1.65 2.54 -22.52
CA GLY A 40 2.59 3.20 -23.44
C GLY A 40 3.91 2.47 -23.51
N SER A 41 4.86 3.07 -24.20
CA SER A 41 6.23 2.60 -24.35
C SER A 41 7.22 3.73 -24.18
N GLY A 42 8.34 3.47 -23.48
CA GLY A 42 9.37 4.47 -23.18
C GLY A 42 8.94 5.53 -22.16
N VAL A 43 7.83 5.35 -21.45
CA VAL A 43 7.29 6.36 -20.53
C VAL A 43 8.06 6.36 -19.22
N LYS A 44 8.62 7.51 -18.85
CA LYS A 44 9.02 7.94 -17.51
C LYS A 44 8.55 9.38 -17.37
N ARG A 45 7.36 9.58 -16.77
CA ARG A 45 6.71 10.90 -16.65
C ARG A 45 6.51 11.25 -15.19
N GLU A 46 7.08 12.38 -14.77
CA GLU A 46 6.96 12.86 -13.39
C GLU A 46 5.50 13.13 -13.01
N ILE A 47 5.16 12.77 -11.78
CA ILE A 47 3.85 13.03 -11.16
C ILE A 47 3.93 14.39 -10.48
N THR A 48 3.28 15.39 -11.05
CA THR A 48 3.38 16.79 -10.60
C THR A 48 3.01 16.98 -9.13
N SER A 49 2.01 16.27 -8.66
CA SER A 49 1.53 16.34 -7.27
C SER A 49 2.41 15.60 -6.25
N ILE A 50 3.37 14.78 -6.72
CA ILE A 50 4.30 14.03 -5.88
C ILE A 50 5.71 14.15 -6.48
N PRO A 51 6.39 15.29 -6.31
CA PRO A 51 7.69 15.57 -6.95
C PRO A 51 8.70 14.45 -6.72
N GLY A 52 9.48 14.12 -7.75
CA GLY A 52 10.45 13.03 -7.71
C GLY A 52 9.88 11.64 -7.87
N ASN A 53 8.56 11.49 -8.04
CA ASN A 53 7.88 10.24 -8.35
C ASN A 53 7.37 10.23 -9.79
N PHE A 54 7.32 9.05 -10.42
CA PHE A 54 7.07 8.93 -11.86
C PHE A 54 6.04 7.86 -12.18
N HIS A 55 5.30 8.07 -13.27
CA HIS A 55 4.64 7.00 -14.00
C HIS A 55 5.63 6.32 -14.94
N PHE A 56 5.64 4.99 -14.93
CA PHE A 56 6.50 4.20 -15.81
C PHE A 56 5.66 3.31 -16.73
N SER A 57 6.04 3.19 -17.99
CA SER A 57 5.54 2.10 -18.83
C SER A 57 6.19 0.77 -18.44
N VAL A 58 5.56 -0.33 -18.84
CA VAL A 58 6.01 -1.70 -18.53
C VAL A 58 7.46 -1.96 -18.95
N ASP A 59 7.89 -1.40 -20.08
CA ASP A 59 9.25 -1.53 -20.60
C ASP A 59 10.30 -0.71 -19.83
N ARG A 60 9.88 0.31 -19.05
CA ARG A 60 10.79 1.20 -18.30
C ARG A 60 10.88 0.89 -16.82
N ILE A 61 9.83 0.31 -16.21
CA ILE A 61 9.75 0.11 -14.76
C ILE A 61 10.86 -0.80 -14.20
N GLY A 62 11.36 -1.73 -15.02
CA GLY A 62 12.43 -2.64 -14.61
C GLY A 62 13.76 -1.96 -14.32
N GLU A 63 14.05 -0.81 -14.95
CA GLU A 63 15.27 -0.02 -14.68
C GLU A 63 15.17 0.64 -13.30
N GLU A 64 14.04 1.27 -12.98
CA GLU A 64 13.78 1.86 -11.66
C GLU A 64 13.88 0.79 -10.55
N CYS A 65 13.32 -0.40 -10.78
CA CYS A 65 13.41 -1.49 -9.81
C CYS A 65 14.86 -1.97 -9.56
N LYS A 66 15.77 -1.86 -10.53
CA LYS A 66 17.19 -2.14 -10.30
C LYS A 66 17.81 -1.09 -9.38
N GLU A 67 17.52 0.19 -9.61
CA GLU A 67 18.01 1.28 -8.76
C GLU A 67 17.50 1.13 -7.31
N VAL A 68 16.21 0.78 -7.13
CA VAL A 68 15.63 0.50 -5.81
C VAL A 68 16.34 -0.65 -5.11
N ALA A 69 16.63 -1.74 -5.83
CA ALA A 69 17.35 -2.89 -5.27
C ALA A 69 18.79 -2.52 -4.89
N ASP A 70 19.48 -1.73 -5.71
CA ASP A 70 20.87 -1.30 -5.48
C ASP A 70 20.98 -0.34 -4.26
N LEU A 71 19.90 0.38 -3.93
CA LEU A 71 19.78 1.15 -2.69
C LEU A 71 19.56 0.28 -1.44
N GLY A 72 19.35 -1.03 -1.61
CA GLY A 72 19.10 -1.98 -0.52
C GLY A 72 17.68 -1.97 0.02
N ILE A 73 16.72 -1.38 -0.71
CA ILE A 73 15.29 -1.46 -0.40
C ILE A 73 14.78 -2.83 -0.84
N PRO A 74 14.13 -3.61 0.04
CA PRO A 74 13.80 -5.00 -0.26
C PRO A 74 12.49 -5.19 -1.03
N ALA A 75 11.60 -4.20 -1.05
CA ALA A 75 10.26 -4.37 -1.59
C ALA A 75 9.75 -3.11 -2.31
N ILE A 76 8.91 -3.34 -3.31
CA ILE A 76 8.12 -2.31 -3.97
C ILE A 76 6.63 -2.55 -3.75
N LEU A 77 5.83 -1.48 -3.84
CA LEU A 77 4.36 -1.54 -3.86
C LEU A 77 3.87 -0.96 -5.18
N LEU A 78 3.29 -1.81 -6.02
CA LEU A 78 2.93 -1.48 -7.40
C LEU A 78 1.47 -1.07 -7.52
N PHE A 79 1.24 0.10 -8.12
CA PHE A 79 -0.07 0.62 -8.51
C PHE A 79 -0.22 0.62 -10.03
N GLY A 80 -1.35 0.14 -10.54
CA GLY A 80 -1.62 0.08 -11.97
C GLY A 80 -2.57 1.18 -12.44
N ILE A 81 -2.23 1.84 -13.53
CA ILE A 81 -3.11 2.78 -14.22
C ILE A 81 -3.54 2.11 -15.53
N PRO A 82 -4.83 1.81 -15.74
CA PRO A 82 -5.30 1.15 -16.94
C PRO A 82 -5.36 2.12 -18.13
N GLU A 83 -5.43 1.59 -19.35
CA GLU A 83 -5.68 2.36 -20.56
C GLU A 83 -7.14 2.86 -20.65
N GLY A 84 -8.06 2.07 -20.14
CA GLY A 84 -9.49 2.38 -20.08
C GLY A 84 -10.10 1.92 -18.77
N LYS A 85 -11.20 2.55 -18.39
CA LYS A 85 -11.95 2.25 -17.16
C LYS A 85 -13.39 1.87 -17.49
N ASP A 86 -13.97 1.00 -16.69
CA ASP A 86 -15.36 0.61 -16.77
C ASP A 86 -16.03 0.58 -15.39
N GLU A 87 -17.32 0.27 -15.33
CA GLU A 87 -18.08 0.26 -14.07
C GLU A 87 -17.63 -0.83 -13.09
N GLN A 88 -17.04 -1.91 -13.59
CA GLN A 88 -16.62 -3.08 -12.79
C GLN A 88 -15.11 -3.09 -12.51
N GLY A 89 -14.35 -2.14 -13.06
CA GLY A 89 -12.91 -2.13 -12.92
C GLY A 89 -12.22 -3.33 -13.57
N SER A 90 -12.73 -3.79 -14.73
CA SER A 90 -12.25 -5.04 -15.36
C SER A 90 -10.78 -5.00 -15.75
N GLY A 91 -10.18 -3.82 -15.89
CA GLY A 91 -8.75 -3.63 -16.11
C GLY A 91 -7.86 -4.07 -14.94
N ALA A 92 -8.43 -4.31 -13.73
CA ALA A 92 -7.68 -4.74 -12.55
C ALA A 92 -7.26 -6.21 -12.61
N TYR A 93 -7.95 -7.06 -13.34
CA TYR A 93 -7.76 -8.51 -13.32
C TYR A 93 -7.60 -9.11 -14.70
N GLY A 94 -7.13 -10.36 -14.72
CA GLY A 94 -6.82 -11.11 -15.95
C GLY A 94 -5.32 -11.15 -16.25
N ASP A 95 -4.91 -12.12 -17.03
CA ASP A 95 -3.49 -12.43 -17.26
C ASP A 95 -2.71 -11.29 -17.94
N ASN A 96 -3.41 -10.40 -18.65
CA ASN A 96 -2.83 -9.28 -19.39
C ASN A 96 -3.14 -7.90 -18.79
N CYS A 97 -3.69 -7.81 -17.56
CA CYS A 97 -3.83 -6.53 -16.89
C CYS A 97 -2.47 -5.86 -16.72
N ILE A 98 -2.46 -4.52 -16.64
CA ILE A 98 -1.22 -3.72 -16.63
C ILE A 98 -0.27 -4.13 -15.49
N VAL A 99 -0.82 -4.43 -14.30
CA VAL A 99 -0.04 -4.87 -13.14
C VAL A 99 0.61 -6.22 -13.41
N ALA A 100 -0.12 -7.19 -13.94
CA ALA A 100 0.43 -8.50 -14.25
C ALA A 100 1.56 -8.44 -15.31
N GLN A 101 1.43 -7.55 -16.29
CA GLN A 101 2.50 -7.30 -17.28
C GLN A 101 3.73 -6.69 -16.59
N ALA A 102 3.54 -5.69 -15.71
CA ALA A 102 4.61 -5.04 -14.98
C ALA A 102 5.32 -6.01 -14.02
N VAL A 103 4.58 -6.84 -13.28
CA VAL A 103 5.15 -7.88 -12.40
C VAL A 103 6.09 -8.80 -13.18
N ARG A 104 5.66 -9.31 -14.35
CA ARG A 104 6.52 -10.15 -15.19
C ARG A 104 7.76 -9.42 -15.70
N ALA A 105 7.61 -8.14 -16.10
CA ALA A 105 8.73 -7.33 -16.56
C ALA A 105 9.74 -7.04 -15.43
N ILE A 106 9.26 -6.69 -14.25
CA ILE A 106 10.09 -6.46 -13.06
C ILE A 106 10.81 -7.75 -12.68
N ARG A 107 10.10 -8.87 -12.59
CA ARG A 107 10.69 -10.17 -12.25
C ARG A 107 11.80 -10.56 -13.24
N LYS A 108 11.61 -10.31 -14.53
CA LYS A 108 12.64 -10.51 -15.56
C LYS A 108 13.85 -9.59 -15.35
N ALA A 109 13.65 -8.36 -14.88
CA ALA A 109 14.71 -7.36 -14.73
C ALA A 109 15.57 -7.58 -13.48
N VAL A 110 14.95 -7.94 -12.34
CA VAL A 110 15.61 -8.00 -11.02
C VAL A 110 15.65 -9.40 -10.39
N GLY A 111 14.95 -10.38 -10.95
CA GLY A 111 14.85 -11.73 -10.37
C GLY A 111 14.20 -11.65 -8.97
N ASN A 112 14.82 -12.29 -7.99
CA ASN A 112 14.38 -12.33 -6.60
C ASN A 112 15.08 -11.30 -5.70
N LYS A 113 15.69 -10.25 -6.28
CA LYS A 113 16.33 -9.19 -5.48
C LYS A 113 15.34 -8.23 -4.81
N LEU A 114 14.11 -8.20 -5.29
CA LEU A 114 13.02 -7.39 -4.73
C LEU A 114 11.77 -8.25 -4.52
N LEU A 115 11.07 -8.01 -3.42
CA LEU A 115 9.69 -8.45 -3.22
C LEU A 115 8.77 -7.51 -4.00
N ILE A 116 7.84 -8.10 -4.73
CA ILE A 116 6.83 -7.36 -5.50
C ILE A 116 5.50 -7.46 -4.74
N ALA A 117 5.12 -6.37 -4.07
CA ALA A 117 3.78 -6.20 -3.53
C ALA A 117 2.91 -5.48 -4.57
N CYS A 118 1.67 -5.93 -4.75
CA CYS A 118 0.71 -5.31 -5.63
C CYS A 118 -0.50 -4.80 -4.84
N ASP A 119 -0.82 -3.53 -4.99
CA ASP A 119 -2.06 -2.97 -4.43
C ASP A 119 -3.28 -3.65 -5.06
N VAL A 120 -4.23 -4.06 -4.23
CA VAL A 120 -5.49 -4.67 -4.68
C VAL A 120 -6.62 -3.73 -4.34
N CYS A 121 -7.09 -3.02 -5.35
CA CYS A 121 -8.21 -2.11 -5.29
C CYS A 121 -8.83 -1.98 -6.68
N LEU A 122 -10.05 -1.47 -6.77
CA LEU A 122 -10.71 -1.21 -8.05
C LEU A 122 -10.74 0.28 -8.43
N CYS A 123 -10.39 1.20 -7.53
CA CYS A 123 -10.59 2.63 -7.76
C CYS A 123 -9.76 3.23 -8.92
N GLU A 124 -8.64 2.65 -9.26
CA GLU A 124 -7.85 3.03 -10.43
C GLU A 124 -8.51 2.59 -11.74
N TYR A 125 -9.35 1.55 -11.68
CA TYR A 125 -9.91 0.83 -12.83
C TYR A 125 -11.38 1.12 -13.08
N THR A 126 -12.10 1.61 -12.05
CA THR A 126 -13.53 1.95 -12.18
C THR A 126 -13.71 3.33 -12.77
N SER A 127 -14.69 3.48 -13.66
CA SER A 127 -15.04 4.77 -14.29
C SER A 127 -15.54 5.80 -13.30
N HIS A 128 -16.11 5.37 -12.17
CA HIS A 128 -16.61 6.21 -11.10
C HIS A 128 -15.57 6.48 -9.98
N GLY A 129 -14.41 5.82 -9.99
CA GLY A 129 -13.33 6.05 -9.03
C GLY A 129 -13.58 5.53 -7.60
N HIS A 130 -14.62 4.77 -7.34
CA HIS A 130 -14.83 4.07 -6.07
C HIS A 130 -14.10 2.73 -6.03
N CYS A 131 -13.82 2.24 -4.79
CA CYS A 131 -13.01 1.03 -4.57
C CYS A 131 -13.79 -0.29 -4.78
N GLY A 132 -15.05 -0.25 -5.17
CA GLY A 132 -15.89 -1.42 -5.37
C GLY A 132 -17.01 -1.18 -6.38
N VAL A 133 -17.81 -2.20 -6.61
CA VAL A 133 -18.98 -2.18 -7.51
C VAL A 133 -20.05 -1.26 -6.94
N ILE A 134 -20.68 -0.45 -7.78
CA ILE A 134 -21.80 0.41 -7.37
C ILE A 134 -23.13 -0.32 -7.59
N LYS A 135 -23.96 -0.32 -6.54
CA LYS A 135 -25.32 -0.82 -6.57
C LYS A 135 -26.20 0.16 -5.78
N ASP A 136 -27.31 0.57 -6.36
CA ASP A 136 -28.24 1.52 -5.77
C ASP A 136 -27.58 2.84 -5.30
N GLY A 137 -26.50 3.27 -5.97
CA GLY A 137 -25.76 4.50 -5.71
C GLY A 137 -24.68 4.41 -4.62
N GLU A 138 -24.48 3.23 -4.03
CA GLU A 138 -23.48 2.96 -3.00
C GLU A 138 -22.54 1.82 -3.42
N VAL A 139 -21.39 1.73 -2.74
CA VAL A 139 -20.46 0.60 -2.94
C VAL A 139 -21.04 -0.66 -2.31
N ASP A 140 -21.30 -1.67 -3.12
CA ASP A 140 -21.76 -2.99 -2.65
C ASP A 140 -20.56 -3.84 -2.23
N ASN A 141 -20.49 -4.13 -0.94
CA ASN A 141 -19.39 -4.87 -0.31
C ASN A 141 -19.23 -6.26 -0.95
N ASP A 142 -20.27 -7.06 -0.90
CA ASP A 142 -20.19 -8.50 -1.16
C ASP A 142 -19.89 -8.81 -2.63
N SER A 143 -20.48 -8.07 -3.57
CA SER A 143 -20.18 -8.25 -5.00
C SER A 143 -18.78 -7.77 -5.38
N THR A 144 -18.17 -6.91 -4.55
CA THR A 144 -16.80 -6.42 -4.77
C THR A 144 -15.75 -7.49 -4.41
N LEU A 145 -16.02 -8.34 -3.41
CA LEU A 145 -15.06 -9.33 -2.91
C LEU A 145 -14.54 -10.27 -4.00
N GLU A 146 -15.42 -10.74 -4.88
CA GLU A 146 -15.03 -11.62 -5.98
C GLU A 146 -14.04 -10.93 -6.95
N LEU A 147 -14.25 -9.66 -7.27
CA LEU A 147 -13.39 -8.92 -8.18
C LEU A 147 -12.02 -8.65 -7.58
N LEU A 148 -11.97 -8.32 -6.27
CA LEU A 148 -10.72 -8.17 -5.54
C LEU A 148 -9.93 -9.48 -5.48
N ALA A 149 -10.59 -10.59 -5.21
CA ALA A 149 -9.98 -11.91 -5.22
C ALA A 149 -9.42 -12.28 -6.59
N ARG A 150 -10.15 -11.97 -7.67
CA ARG A 150 -9.67 -12.17 -9.05
C ARG A 150 -8.45 -11.33 -9.39
N ALA A 151 -8.42 -10.07 -8.95
CA ALA A 151 -7.25 -9.20 -9.12
C ALA A 151 -6.03 -9.76 -8.39
N ALA A 152 -6.17 -10.14 -7.12
CA ALA A 152 -5.10 -10.73 -6.32
C ALA A 152 -4.54 -12.01 -6.95
N VAL A 153 -5.39 -12.92 -7.42
CA VAL A 153 -4.98 -14.15 -8.12
C VAL A 153 -4.24 -13.82 -9.42
N SER A 154 -4.68 -12.82 -10.18
CA SER A 154 -4.02 -12.42 -11.43
C SER A 154 -2.59 -11.91 -11.18
N TYR A 155 -2.41 -11.11 -10.13
CA TYR A 155 -1.09 -10.59 -9.75
C TYR A 155 -0.17 -11.69 -9.21
N ALA A 156 -0.69 -12.57 -8.37
CA ALA A 156 0.03 -13.71 -7.83
C ALA A 156 0.51 -14.66 -8.94
N ARG A 157 -0.36 -15.00 -9.92
CA ARG A 157 0.01 -15.80 -11.10
C ARG A 157 1.07 -15.15 -11.96
N ALA A 158 1.12 -13.83 -12.02
CA ALA A 158 2.16 -13.09 -12.72
C ALA A 158 3.52 -13.11 -12.00
N GLY A 159 3.57 -13.51 -10.71
CA GLY A 159 4.78 -13.61 -9.90
C GLY A 159 4.91 -12.55 -8.80
N ALA A 160 3.80 -11.94 -8.36
CA ALA A 160 3.80 -11.12 -7.14
C ALA A 160 4.07 -11.98 -5.90
N ASP A 161 4.86 -11.46 -4.97
CA ASP A 161 5.17 -12.10 -3.69
C ASP A 161 4.11 -11.75 -2.63
N ILE A 162 3.51 -10.57 -2.76
CA ILE A 162 2.59 -9.99 -1.79
C ILE A 162 1.40 -9.37 -2.54
N VAL A 163 0.19 -9.58 -2.05
CA VAL A 163 -0.99 -8.82 -2.45
C VAL A 163 -1.42 -7.92 -1.29
N ALA A 164 -1.78 -6.67 -1.60
CA ALA A 164 -2.01 -5.66 -0.58
C ALA A 164 -3.40 -5.01 -0.74
N PRO A 165 -4.48 -5.63 -0.21
CA PRO A 165 -5.83 -5.12 -0.33
C PRO A 165 -5.98 -3.77 0.39
N SER A 166 -6.39 -2.75 -0.38
CA SER A 166 -6.51 -1.37 0.08
C SER A 166 -7.92 -0.78 -0.07
N ASP A 167 -8.87 -1.60 -0.43
CA ASP A 167 -10.24 -1.26 -0.77
C ASP A 167 -11.13 -0.94 0.44
N MET A 168 -10.89 -1.60 1.58
CA MET A 168 -11.64 -1.52 2.85
C MET A 168 -13.01 -2.21 2.81
N MET A 169 -13.21 -3.23 1.98
CA MET A 169 -14.42 -4.05 2.05
C MET A 169 -14.32 -5.07 3.20
N ASP A 170 -15.44 -5.29 3.90
CA ASP A 170 -15.49 -6.31 4.96
C ASP A 170 -15.31 -7.72 4.37
N GLY A 171 -14.45 -8.54 4.99
CA GLY A 171 -14.21 -9.92 4.56
C GLY A 171 -13.27 -10.09 3.36
N ARG A 172 -12.67 -8.99 2.84
CA ARG A 172 -11.82 -9.05 1.65
C ARG A 172 -10.54 -9.86 1.84
N VAL A 173 -9.97 -9.85 3.04
CA VAL A 173 -8.74 -10.62 3.31
C VAL A 173 -9.03 -12.11 3.21
N ARG A 174 -10.11 -12.57 3.81
CA ARG A 174 -10.56 -13.97 3.71
C ARG A 174 -10.85 -14.37 2.28
N ALA A 175 -11.62 -13.57 1.54
CA ALA A 175 -11.97 -13.85 0.15
C ALA A 175 -10.70 -13.98 -0.73
N ILE A 176 -9.71 -13.11 -0.55
CA ILE A 176 -8.43 -13.15 -1.25
C ILE A 176 -7.63 -14.39 -0.83
N ARG A 177 -7.53 -14.69 0.48
CA ARG A 177 -6.77 -15.85 0.98
C ARG A 177 -7.33 -17.15 0.44
N GLU A 178 -8.63 -17.34 0.53
CA GLU A 178 -9.31 -18.53 -0.01
C GLU A 178 -9.11 -18.66 -1.53
N ALA A 179 -9.21 -17.56 -2.28
CA ALA A 179 -9.01 -17.59 -3.71
C ALA A 179 -7.56 -17.95 -4.10
N LEU A 180 -6.57 -17.43 -3.40
CA LEU A 180 -5.16 -17.77 -3.61
C LEU A 180 -4.90 -19.25 -3.29
N ASP A 181 -5.40 -19.75 -2.17
CA ASP A 181 -5.20 -21.13 -1.73
C ASP A 181 -5.87 -22.13 -2.68
N ASN A 182 -7.09 -21.85 -3.14
CA ASN A 182 -7.80 -22.64 -4.15
C ASN A 182 -7.07 -22.72 -5.49
N GLN A 183 -6.16 -21.78 -5.77
CA GLN A 183 -5.30 -21.77 -6.95
C GLN A 183 -3.89 -22.31 -6.68
N SER A 184 -3.65 -22.91 -5.49
CA SER A 184 -2.33 -23.38 -5.04
C SER A 184 -1.26 -22.28 -4.94
N LEU A 185 -1.69 -21.03 -4.75
CA LEU A 185 -0.81 -19.85 -4.56
C LEU A 185 -0.58 -19.57 -3.07
N THR A 186 -0.41 -20.61 -2.28
CA THR A 186 -0.32 -20.58 -0.81
C THR A 186 0.90 -19.84 -0.25
N GLN A 187 1.90 -19.55 -1.11
CA GLN A 187 3.12 -18.84 -0.71
C GLN A 187 3.00 -17.31 -0.87
N VAL A 188 1.92 -16.81 -1.46
CA VAL A 188 1.71 -15.37 -1.64
C VAL A 188 1.18 -14.79 -0.34
N ALA A 189 1.93 -13.83 0.21
CA ALA A 189 1.56 -13.16 1.45
C ALA A 189 0.49 -12.08 1.22
N ILE A 190 -0.28 -11.78 2.27
CA ILE A 190 -1.25 -10.68 2.29
C ILE A 190 -0.78 -9.57 3.23
N LEU A 191 -0.55 -8.36 2.69
CA LEU A 191 -0.33 -7.12 3.43
C LEU A 191 -1.63 -6.30 3.42
N ALA A 192 -2.46 -6.47 4.44
CA ALA A 192 -3.75 -5.81 4.49
C ALA A 192 -3.64 -4.34 4.94
N TYR A 193 -4.34 -3.44 4.26
CA TYR A 193 -4.53 -2.07 4.72
C TYR A 193 -5.63 -2.05 5.81
N SER A 194 -5.33 -2.65 6.94
CA SER A 194 -6.31 -2.97 7.97
C SER A 194 -6.92 -1.74 8.64
N ALA A 195 -6.13 -0.68 8.83
CA ALA A 195 -6.61 0.58 9.38
C ALA A 195 -6.37 1.73 8.41
N LYS A 196 -7.21 1.84 7.40
CA LYS A 196 -7.16 2.92 6.40
C LYS A 196 -8.25 3.94 6.64
N TYR A 197 -7.86 5.08 7.16
CA TYR A 197 -8.76 6.18 7.48
C TYR A 197 -9.11 7.04 6.26
N ALA A 198 -10.31 7.58 6.20
CA ALA A 198 -10.65 8.64 5.27
C ALA A 198 -9.77 9.87 5.54
N SER A 199 -9.09 10.40 4.51
CA SER A 199 -8.13 11.47 4.68
C SER A 199 -8.01 12.39 3.47
N VAL A 200 -7.85 13.68 3.73
CA VAL A 200 -7.49 14.68 2.73
C VAL A 200 -6.05 14.51 2.23
N PHE A 201 -5.19 13.84 3.00
CA PHE A 201 -3.80 13.58 2.62
C PHE A 201 -3.63 12.62 1.43
N TYR A 202 -4.73 12.01 0.94
CA TYR A 202 -4.70 11.22 -0.30
C TYR A 202 -4.86 12.08 -1.58
N GLY A 203 -5.00 13.40 -1.45
CA GLY A 203 -5.19 14.29 -2.61
C GLY A 203 -4.18 14.05 -3.73
N PRO A 204 -2.86 14.17 -3.47
CA PRO A 204 -1.84 13.96 -4.50
C PRO A 204 -1.84 12.54 -5.10
N PHE A 205 -2.14 11.51 -4.29
CA PHE A 205 -2.27 10.14 -4.77
C PHE A 205 -3.45 9.96 -5.73
N ARG A 206 -4.59 10.60 -5.45
CA ARG A 206 -5.79 10.50 -6.32
C ARG A 206 -5.50 11.03 -7.72
N GLU A 207 -4.68 12.08 -7.83
CA GLU A 207 -4.17 12.59 -9.11
C GLU A 207 -3.21 11.58 -9.75
N ALA A 208 -2.23 11.09 -8.97
CA ALA A 208 -1.23 10.13 -9.46
C ALA A 208 -1.83 8.84 -10.00
N ALA A 209 -2.84 8.30 -9.33
CA ALA A 209 -3.52 7.06 -9.67
C ALA A 209 -4.76 7.27 -10.56
N ASP A 210 -5.07 8.52 -10.94
CA ASP A 210 -6.29 8.88 -11.66
C ASP A 210 -7.56 8.23 -11.03
N SER A 211 -7.66 8.31 -9.69
CA SER A 211 -8.65 7.56 -8.90
C SER A 211 -9.57 8.43 -8.06
N ALA A 212 -9.77 9.70 -8.45
CA ALA A 212 -10.69 10.58 -7.76
C ALA A 212 -12.14 10.09 -7.94
N PRO A 213 -12.94 9.97 -6.84
CA PRO A 213 -14.34 9.61 -6.97
C PRO A 213 -15.11 10.68 -7.77
N GLN A 214 -15.94 10.23 -8.72
CA GLN A 214 -16.73 11.10 -9.59
C GLN A 214 -18.01 11.60 -8.91
N PHE A 215 -18.42 10.96 -7.82
CA PHE A 215 -19.55 11.36 -6.98
C PHE A 215 -19.29 10.98 -5.52
N GLY A 216 -19.99 11.62 -4.58
CA GLY A 216 -19.88 11.31 -3.15
C GLY A 216 -18.45 11.41 -2.59
N ASP A 217 -18.16 10.55 -1.65
CA ASP A 217 -16.83 10.40 -1.06
C ASP A 217 -16.60 8.91 -0.67
N ARG A 218 -15.51 8.62 0.04
CA ARG A 218 -15.15 7.25 0.45
C ARG A 218 -15.40 6.96 1.93
N ARG A 219 -16.12 7.82 2.64
CA ARG A 219 -16.33 7.70 4.09
C ARG A 219 -17.28 6.58 4.48
N SER A 220 -18.06 6.05 3.52
CA SER A 220 -18.93 4.91 3.77
C SER A 220 -18.16 3.59 3.95
N TYR A 221 -16.89 3.52 3.49
CA TYR A 221 -16.06 2.32 3.61
C TYR A 221 -14.63 2.57 4.12
N GLN A 222 -14.09 3.78 4.03
CA GLN A 222 -12.86 4.13 4.75
C GLN A 222 -13.20 4.56 6.17
N MET A 223 -12.36 4.20 7.13
CA MET A 223 -12.60 4.44 8.54
C MET A 223 -12.79 5.92 8.88
N ASP A 224 -13.66 6.20 9.84
CA ASP A 224 -13.83 7.56 10.37
C ASP A 224 -12.56 8.02 11.09
N PRO A 225 -12.04 9.23 10.76
CA PRO A 225 -10.82 9.77 11.37
C PRO A 225 -10.85 9.88 12.90
N ALA A 226 -12.02 9.89 13.52
CA ALA A 226 -12.18 10.01 14.96
C ALA A 226 -12.19 8.67 15.72
N ASN A 227 -12.14 7.53 15.01
CA ASN A 227 -12.39 6.21 15.59
C ASN A 227 -11.11 5.36 15.77
N GLN A 228 -10.42 5.52 16.89
CA GLN A 228 -9.23 4.71 17.21
C GLN A 228 -9.57 3.24 17.56
N ARG A 229 -10.68 2.99 18.27
CA ARG A 229 -11.04 1.63 18.71
C ARG A 229 -11.46 0.73 17.56
N GLU A 230 -12.04 1.31 16.53
CA GLU A 230 -12.42 0.64 15.29
C GLU A 230 -11.19 0.07 14.60
N ALA A 231 -10.09 0.85 14.52
CA ALA A 231 -8.84 0.40 13.91
C ALA A 231 -8.30 -0.91 14.50
N LEU A 232 -8.35 -1.06 15.81
CA LEU A 232 -7.88 -2.30 16.45
C LEU A 232 -8.79 -3.49 16.16
N ARG A 233 -10.09 -3.24 15.99
CA ARG A 233 -11.04 -4.30 15.56
C ARG A 233 -10.80 -4.70 14.11
N GLU A 234 -10.61 -3.75 13.20
CA GLU A 234 -10.28 -4.01 11.79
C GLU A 234 -8.98 -4.82 11.66
N ILE A 235 -7.94 -4.43 12.41
CA ILE A 235 -6.68 -5.17 12.42
C ILE A 235 -6.88 -6.60 12.93
N ALA A 236 -7.66 -6.80 14.02
CA ALA A 236 -7.94 -8.12 14.57
C ALA A 236 -8.68 -9.00 13.57
N LEU A 237 -9.69 -8.45 12.88
CA LEU A 237 -10.48 -9.17 11.88
C LEU A 237 -9.61 -9.54 10.66
N ASP A 238 -8.80 -8.65 10.13
CA ASP A 238 -7.91 -8.94 9.01
C ASP A 238 -6.90 -10.06 9.35
N ILE A 239 -6.36 -10.05 10.58
CA ILE A 239 -5.46 -11.12 11.05
C ILE A 239 -6.23 -12.47 11.14
N GLU A 240 -7.45 -12.47 11.69
CA GLU A 240 -8.30 -13.66 11.76
C GLU A 240 -8.69 -14.19 10.38
N GLU A 241 -8.86 -13.31 9.42
CA GLU A 241 -9.15 -13.62 8.01
C GLU A 241 -7.95 -14.14 7.23
N GLY A 242 -6.73 -14.05 7.78
CA GLY A 242 -5.51 -14.59 7.18
C GLY A 242 -4.54 -13.56 6.61
N ALA A 243 -4.55 -12.31 7.09
CA ALA A 243 -3.48 -11.36 6.78
C ALA A 243 -2.16 -11.79 7.43
N ASP A 244 -1.08 -11.81 6.65
CA ASP A 244 0.28 -12.08 7.14
C ASP A 244 0.94 -10.83 7.73
N MET A 245 0.54 -9.67 7.25
CA MET A 245 1.01 -8.34 7.66
C MET A 245 -0.16 -7.37 7.63
N VAL A 246 -0.13 -6.38 8.52
CA VAL A 246 -1.16 -5.35 8.62
C VAL A 246 -0.57 -3.95 8.46
N MET A 247 -1.40 -2.99 8.05
CA MET A 247 -0.94 -1.63 7.76
C MET A 247 -1.90 -0.58 8.33
N VAL A 248 -1.33 0.49 8.88
CA VAL A 248 -2.05 1.73 9.25
C VAL A 248 -1.78 2.81 8.20
N LYS A 249 -2.83 3.47 7.72
CA LYS A 249 -2.78 4.52 6.69
C LYS A 249 -3.80 5.63 6.96
N PRO A 250 -3.40 6.93 7.00
CA PRO A 250 -2.04 7.48 6.96
C PRO A 250 -1.19 7.19 8.21
N ALA A 251 0.13 7.46 8.15
CA ALA A 251 1.05 7.18 9.25
C ALA A 251 1.07 8.28 10.33
N LEU A 252 1.43 9.52 9.97
CA LEU A 252 1.70 10.60 10.93
C LEU A 252 0.50 10.97 11.82
N PRO A 253 -0.74 11.09 11.31
CA PRO A 253 -1.88 11.46 12.15
C PRO A 253 -2.35 10.32 13.07
N TYR A 254 -1.82 9.10 12.91
CA TYR A 254 -2.26 7.89 13.63
C TYR A 254 -1.12 7.14 14.31
N LEU A 255 -0.10 7.86 14.81
CA LEU A 255 1.03 7.28 15.57
C LEU A 255 0.55 6.57 16.84
N ASP A 256 -0.51 7.03 17.45
CA ASP A 256 -1.17 6.40 18.60
C ASP A 256 -1.78 5.04 18.24
N VAL A 257 -2.44 4.94 17.06
CA VAL A 257 -2.98 3.68 16.53
C VAL A 257 -1.86 2.71 16.18
N ILE A 258 -0.79 3.19 15.52
CA ILE A 258 0.40 2.40 15.18
C ILE A 258 1.05 1.86 16.46
N TYR A 259 1.22 2.70 17.47
CA TYR A 259 1.79 2.28 18.75
C TYR A 259 0.93 1.21 19.43
N ARG A 260 -0.40 1.41 19.50
CA ARG A 260 -1.32 0.44 20.11
C ARG A 260 -1.35 -0.87 19.34
N ALA A 261 -1.43 -0.82 18.02
CA ALA A 261 -1.39 -2.01 17.18
C ALA A 261 -0.11 -2.83 17.41
N HIS A 262 1.05 -2.14 17.50
CA HIS A 262 2.33 -2.79 17.80
C HIS A 262 2.37 -3.44 19.19
N GLN A 263 1.65 -2.89 20.18
CA GLN A 263 1.58 -3.47 21.53
C GLN A 263 0.59 -4.65 21.63
N GLU A 264 -0.49 -4.59 20.86
CA GLU A 264 -1.61 -5.54 21.00
C GLU A 264 -1.45 -6.76 20.10
N PHE A 265 -0.88 -6.59 18.88
CA PHE A 265 -0.80 -7.66 17.90
C PHE A 265 0.64 -8.12 17.67
N ASN A 266 0.84 -9.45 17.67
CA ASN A 266 2.11 -10.07 17.28
C ASN A 266 2.12 -10.39 15.78
N CYS A 267 1.99 -9.35 14.96
CA CYS A 267 1.94 -9.42 13.51
C CYS A 267 2.84 -8.32 12.94
N PRO A 268 3.58 -8.54 11.84
CA PRO A 268 4.33 -7.48 11.17
C PRO A 268 3.43 -6.29 10.84
N LEU A 269 3.84 -5.09 11.25
CA LEU A 269 3.08 -3.86 11.12
C LEU A 269 3.78 -2.89 10.19
N ALA A 270 3.09 -2.47 9.13
CA ALA A 270 3.48 -1.41 8.23
C ALA A 270 2.75 -0.09 8.55
N ALA A 271 3.37 1.02 8.18
CA ALA A 271 2.75 2.34 8.24
C ALA A 271 2.96 3.05 6.90
N TYR A 272 1.89 3.55 6.30
CA TYR A 272 1.97 4.23 5.01
C TYR A 272 2.09 5.75 5.21
N GLN A 273 3.29 6.27 4.97
CA GLN A 273 3.49 7.71 4.84
C GLN A 273 2.94 8.15 3.47
N VAL A 274 1.74 8.71 3.47
CA VAL A 274 0.99 8.97 2.24
C VAL A 274 1.46 10.20 1.48
N SER A 275 0.95 10.37 0.27
CA SER A 275 1.38 11.42 -0.66
C SER A 275 1.29 12.84 -0.09
N GLY A 276 0.25 13.18 0.67
CA GLY A 276 0.14 14.48 1.33
C GLY A 276 1.17 14.66 2.44
N GLU A 277 1.48 13.61 3.20
CA GLU A 277 2.56 13.63 4.23
C GLU A 277 3.93 13.82 3.57
N TYR A 278 4.19 13.07 2.48
CA TYR A 278 5.41 13.23 1.67
C TYR A 278 5.55 14.66 1.13
N SER A 279 4.49 15.20 0.53
CA SER A 279 4.50 16.55 -0.04
C SER A 279 4.76 17.62 1.02
N MET A 280 4.19 17.47 2.23
CA MET A 280 4.47 18.39 3.35
C MET A 280 5.94 18.35 3.78
N ILE A 281 6.54 17.16 3.85
CA ILE A 281 7.94 17.01 4.24
C ILE A 281 8.85 17.62 3.17
N VAL A 282 8.62 17.32 1.90
CA VAL A 282 9.39 17.88 0.79
C VAL A 282 9.27 19.42 0.73
N ALA A 283 8.07 19.96 1.01
CA ALA A 283 7.86 21.40 1.02
C ALA A 283 8.51 22.11 2.22
N ALA A 284 8.78 21.37 3.32
CA ALA A 284 9.39 21.90 4.53
C ALA A 284 10.92 21.73 4.58
N SER A 285 11.50 20.93 3.67
CA SER A 285 12.95 20.67 3.58
C SER A 285 13.62 21.53 2.53
#